data_a55a67dad8a768b2cea52d3ff82a943b
#
_entry.id   a55a67dad8a768b2cea52d3ff82a943b
#
_cell.length_a   1.000
_cell.length_b   1.000
_cell.length_c   1.000
_cell.angle_alpha   90.00
_cell.angle_beta   90.00
_cell.angle_gamma   90.00
#
_symmetry.space_group_name_H-M   'P 1'
#
loop_
_entity.id
_entity.type
_entity.pdbx_description
1 polymer ?
#
loop_
_entity_poly.entity_id
_entity_poly.type
_entity_poly.pdbx_seq_one_letter_code
_entity_poly.pdbx_strand_id
1 'polypeptide(L)'
;YPAISRFSDYFENGYQIKAKPNDLEEYHIFEIKQTFKDTFTNSIVIYAQSRTYKLGNRQVRLVTVDNRNGAEAMKLIEQNMDEPCDIKLYSDINTASSTTFEARNVLNCIAGEQGSLLQYWGGEIKREPFKLSLLRRRGRDNVGTVRYGKDLKGLTIKFDWQSIVTKVLPFAELQSGADGTSQRIYGNAVKSEYISKYPDVYAQYIQFTEDQGVKDIASLNKVASKYFTTLYPGSDKPKVSIELEIEKLTDSEEAKEFAKMRNYNLFDTFTV
;
A
#
# COMPACT_ATOMS: atom_id res chain seq x y z
N TYR A 1 -3.78 28.78 9.13
CA TYR A 1 -2.80 29.86 9.37
C TYR A 1 -3.42 31.19 8.96
N PRO A 2 -3.21 32.31 9.73
CA PRO A 2 -3.76 33.61 9.35
C PRO A 2 -3.23 34.09 7.99
N ALA A 3 -4.12 34.59 7.12
CA ALA A 3 -3.76 35.02 5.78
C ALA A 3 -2.85 36.26 5.78
N ILE A 4 -2.95 37.07 6.83
CA ILE A 4 -2.10 38.26 7.03
C ILE A 4 -1.09 37.96 8.13
N SER A 5 0.07 37.46 7.74
CA SER A 5 1.21 37.28 8.65
C SER A 5 2.51 37.44 7.86
N ARG A 6 3.61 37.73 8.57
CA ARG A 6 4.95 37.82 7.95
C ARG A 6 5.43 36.54 7.25
N PHE A 7 4.73 35.42 7.47
CA PHE A 7 5.07 34.13 6.86
C PHE A 7 4.15 33.73 5.70
N SER A 8 3.08 34.51 5.42
CA SER A 8 2.12 34.19 4.38
C SER A 8 2.75 34.05 2.99
N ASP A 9 3.80 34.84 2.73
CA ASP A 9 4.49 34.87 1.44
C ASP A 9 5.37 33.64 1.19
N TYR A 10 5.65 32.85 2.23
CA TYR A 10 6.39 31.59 2.11
C TYR A 10 5.48 30.38 1.79
N PHE A 11 4.15 30.57 1.79
CA PHE A 11 3.21 29.50 1.50
C PHE A 11 2.79 29.48 0.03
N GLU A 12 3.78 29.28 -0.83
CA GLU A 12 3.60 29.18 -2.27
C GLU A 12 3.87 27.76 -2.77
N ASN A 13 3.32 27.44 -3.95
CA ASN A 13 3.54 26.13 -4.59
C ASN A 13 5.05 25.90 -4.83
N GLY A 14 5.50 24.68 -4.50
CA GLY A 14 6.89 24.28 -4.63
C GLY A 14 7.76 24.56 -3.41
N TYR A 15 7.32 25.41 -2.47
CA TYR A 15 7.99 25.55 -1.19
C TYR A 15 7.79 24.31 -0.31
N GLN A 16 8.67 24.14 0.68
CA GLN A 16 8.66 22.98 1.55
C GLN A 16 8.33 23.37 2.99
N ILE A 17 7.52 22.52 3.62
CA ILE A 17 7.19 22.61 5.04
C ILE A 17 7.83 21.44 5.76
N LYS A 18 8.56 21.73 6.84
CA LYS A 18 9.03 20.73 7.78
C LYS A 18 8.05 20.64 8.94
N ALA A 19 7.37 19.52 9.06
CA ALA A 19 6.37 19.28 10.09
C ALA A 19 6.41 17.84 10.59
N LYS A 20 5.89 17.61 11.78
CA LYS A 20 5.60 16.26 12.27
C LYS A 20 4.20 15.86 11.80
N PRO A 21 4.01 14.65 11.25
CA PRO A 21 2.68 14.13 10.91
C PRO A 21 1.81 13.94 12.17
N ASN A 22 2.45 13.57 13.27
CA ASN A 22 1.89 13.44 14.61
C ASN A 22 3.02 13.66 15.66
N ASP A 23 2.68 13.64 16.94
CA ASP A 23 3.63 13.91 18.02
C ASP A 23 4.70 12.82 18.19
N LEU A 24 4.51 11.66 17.59
CA LEU A 24 5.34 10.47 17.79
C LEU A 24 6.34 10.24 16.66
N GLU A 25 6.05 10.79 15.47
CA GLU A 25 6.92 10.62 14.32
C GLU A 25 7.99 11.70 14.27
N GLU A 26 9.08 11.38 13.56
CA GLU A 26 10.12 12.34 13.22
C GLU A 26 9.58 13.41 12.28
N TYR A 27 10.31 14.52 12.17
CA TYR A 27 9.97 15.57 11.22
C TYR A 27 10.02 15.06 9.78
N HIS A 28 8.94 15.30 9.03
CA HIS A 28 8.86 15.05 7.61
C HIS A 28 8.96 16.35 6.81
N ILE A 29 9.33 16.24 5.55
CA ILE A 29 9.34 17.33 4.59
C ILE A 29 8.15 17.14 3.66
N PHE A 30 7.32 18.16 3.58
CA PHE A 30 6.15 18.23 2.70
C PHE A 30 6.36 19.35 1.68
N GLU A 31 6.02 19.09 0.43
CA GLU A 31 6.04 20.06 -0.65
C GLU A 31 4.63 20.62 -0.87
N ILE A 32 4.49 21.94 -0.87
CA ILE A 32 3.21 22.62 -1.05
C ILE A 32 2.76 22.40 -2.49
N LYS A 33 1.55 21.87 -2.66
CA LYS A 33 0.93 21.62 -3.97
C LYS A 33 -0.21 22.56 -4.26
N GLN A 34 -0.93 23.00 -3.25
CA GLN A 34 -2.04 23.93 -3.38
C GLN A 34 -2.10 24.86 -2.17
N THR A 35 -2.42 26.10 -2.41
CA THR A 35 -2.62 27.12 -1.39
C THR A 35 -3.93 27.86 -1.67
N PHE A 36 -4.83 27.89 -0.69
CA PHE A 36 -6.07 28.64 -0.75
C PHE A 36 -6.00 29.78 0.27
N LYS A 37 -6.09 31.01 -0.21
CA LYS A 37 -6.14 32.21 0.62
C LYS A 37 -7.59 32.71 0.68
N ASP A 38 -8.16 32.74 1.87
CA ASP A 38 -9.49 33.28 2.12
C ASP A 38 -9.37 34.57 2.92
N THR A 39 -9.67 35.68 2.28
CA THR A 39 -9.60 37.01 2.90
C THR A 39 -10.79 37.30 3.82
N PHE A 40 -11.92 36.61 3.63
CA PHE A 40 -13.09 36.76 4.47
C PHE A 40 -12.89 36.14 5.86
N THR A 41 -12.35 34.93 5.89
CA THR A 41 -12.01 34.23 7.15
C THR A 41 -10.60 34.54 7.66
N ASN A 42 -9.83 35.36 6.92
CA ASN A 42 -8.44 35.65 7.17
C ASN A 42 -7.61 34.38 7.39
N SER A 43 -7.76 33.40 6.52
CA SER A 43 -7.12 32.10 6.64
C SER A 43 -6.40 31.68 5.37
N ILE A 44 -5.36 30.85 5.54
CA ILE A 44 -4.69 30.15 4.47
C ILE A 44 -4.78 28.65 4.74
N VAL A 45 -5.33 27.91 3.78
CA VAL A 45 -5.34 26.45 3.78
C VAL A 45 -4.28 25.96 2.80
N ILE A 46 -3.42 25.08 3.26
CA ILE A 46 -2.28 24.57 2.51
C ILE A 46 -2.44 23.06 2.36
N TYR A 47 -2.38 22.57 1.12
CA TYR A 47 -2.29 21.16 0.81
C TYR A 47 -0.84 20.86 0.39
N ALA A 48 -0.19 19.99 1.17
CA ALA A 48 1.18 19.60 0.93
C ALA A 48 1.32 18.08 0.92
N GLN A 49 2.17 17.57 0.05
CA GLN A 49 2.45 16.15 -0.08
C GLN A 49 3.83 15.82 0.45
N SER A 50 4.00 14.62 1.03
CA SER A 50 5.33 14.14 1.42
C SER A 50 6.31 14.25 0.24
N ARG A 51 7.53 14.72 0.50
CA ARG A 51 8.59 14.84 -0.49
C ARG A 51 8.83 13.55 -1.28
N THR A 52 8.57 12.38 -0.69
CA THR A 52 8.74 11.10 -1.38
C THR A 52 7.83 10.93 -2.62
N TYR A 53 6.77 11.75 -2.75
CA TYR A 53 5.94 11.76 -3.96
C TYR A 53 6.67 12.30 -5.19
N LYS A 54 7.86 12.95 -5.05
CA LYS A 54 8.74 13.28 -6.18
C LYS A 54 9.13 12.07 -7.02
N LEU A 55 9.15 10.88 -6.42
CA LEU A 55 9.39 9.62 -7.13
C LEU A 55 8.31 9.31 -8.18
N GLY A 56 7.11 9.87 -8.05
CA GLY A 56 6.06 9.78 -9.07
C GLY A 56 6.38 10.55 -10.36
N ASN A 57 7.33 11.51 -10.30
CA ASN A 57 7.82 12.25 -11.47
C ASN A 57 9.07 11.60 -12.08
N ARG A 58 9.49 10.44 -11.60
CA ARG A 58 10.61 9.65 -12.14
C ARG A 58 10.05 8.46 -12.86
N GLN A 59 10.58 8.19 -14.05
CA GLN A 59 10.08 7.14 -14.93
C GLN A 59 11.09 6.01 -15.04
N VAL A 60 10.56 4.82 -15.19
CA VAL A 60 11.31 3.62 -15.52
C VAL A 60 10.83 3.14 -16.89
N ARG A 61 11.76 3.03 -17.85
CA ARG A 61 11.42 2.59 -19.19
C ARG A 61 11.14 1.08 -19.25
N LEU A 62 12.11 0.29 -18.81
CA LEU A 62 12.00 -1.17 -18.74
C LEU A 62 12.97 -1.70 -17.68
N VAL A 63 12.44 -2.38 -16.69
CA VAL A 63 13.24 -3.09 -15.68
C VAL A 63 12.64 -4.46 -15.44
N THR A 64 13.42 -5.50 -15.68
CA THR A 64 13.07 -6.87 -15.32
C THR A 64 13.78 -7.25 -14.02
N VAL A 65 12.99 -7.59 -13.03
CA VAL A 65 13.43 -8.14 -11.75
C VAL A 65 13.18 -9.64 -11.80
N ASP A 66 14.23 -10.45 -11.83
CA ASP A 66 14.11 -11.89 -11.88
C ASP A 66 14.75 -12.53 -10.67
N ASN A 67 13.94 -13.24 -9.88
CA ASN A 67 14.33 -13.96 -8.67
C ASN A 67 15.24 -13.13 -7.72
N ARG A 68 14.82 -11.87 -7.43
CA ARG A 68 15.56 -10.93 -6.59
C ARG A 68 14.82 -10.65 -5.30
N ASN A 69 15.56 -10.37 -4.22
CA ASN A 69 14.99 -9.89 -2.97
C ASN A 69 14.56 -8.41 -3.07
N GLY A 70 13.86 -7.92 -2.05
CA GLY A 70 13.31 -6.55 -2.06
C GLY A 70 14.39 -5.46 -2.17
N ALA A 71 15.55 -5.65 -1.52
CA ALA A 71 16.65 -4.69 -1.58
C ALA A 71 17.26 -4.60 -2.98
N GLU A 72 17.48 -5.74 -3.63
CA GLU A 72 17.99 -5.79 -5.01
C GLU A 72 16.99 -5.21 -6.01
N ALA A 73 15.70 -5.51 -5.82
CA ALA A 73 14.63 -4.95 -6.66
C ALA A 73 14.56 -3.42 -6.56
N MET A 74 14.60 -2.88 -5.34
CA MET A 74 14.64 -1.42 -5.10
C MET A 74 15.87 -0.77 -5.75
N LYS A 75 17.04 -1.42 -5.64
CA LYS A 75 18.27 -0.93 -6.26
C LYS A 75 18.20 -0.93 -7.79
N LEU A 76 17.60 -1.97 -8.40
CA LEU A 76 17.37 -2.01 -9.83
C LEU A 76 16.48 -0.88 -10.32
N ILE A 77 15.40 -0.57 -9.59
CA ILE A 77 14.53 0.57 -9.91
C ILE A 77 15.34 1.87 -9.79
N GLU A 78 16.08 2.09 -8.70
CA GLU A 78 16.88 3.31 -8.48
C GLU A 78 17.91 3.53 -9.59
N GLN A 79 18.55 2.48 -10.08
CA GLN A 79 19.55 2.53 -11.14
C GLN A 79 18.99 2.80 -12.55
N ASN A 80 17.70 2.54 -12.75
CA ASN A 80 17.03 2.65 -14.04
C ASN A 80 15.99 3.79 -14.10
N MET A 81 16.05 4.72 -13.15
CA MET A 81 15.28 5.97 -13.24
C MET A 81 15.80 6.81 -14.40
N ASP A 82 14.87 7.46 -15.11
CA ASP A 82 15.18 8.43 -16.19
C ASP A 82 16.07 9.57 -15.71
N GLU A 83 15.82 10.07 -14.49
CA GLU A 83 16.56 11.14 -13.87
C GLU A 83 16.89 10.81 -12.41
N PRO A 84 18.06 11.23 -11.90
CA PRO A 84 18.43 11.02 -10.51
C PRO A 84 17.42 11.63 -9.53
N CYS A 85 17.25 10.99 -8.38
CA CYS A 85 16.42 11.49 -7.30
C CYS A 85 17.22 11.48 -5.98
N ASP A 86 17.00 12.51 -5.18
CA ASP A 86 17.62 12.63 -3.85
C ASP A 86 16.92 11.76 -2.77
N ILE A 87 15.93 10.97 -3.16
CA ILE A 87 15.21 10.05 -2.30
C ILE A 87 15.75 8.65 -2.53
N LYS A 88 16.32 8.06 -1.47
CA LYS A 88 16.87 6.71 -1.49
C LYS A 88 15.77 5.67 -1.39
N LEU A 89 15.90 4.60 -2.16
CA LEU A 89 15.04 3.43 -2.07
C LEU A 89 15.69 2.36 -1.18
N TYR A 90 14.88 1.74 -0.30
CA TYR A 90 15.37 0.73 0.63
C TYR A 90 14.34 -0.38 0.86
N SER A 91 14.81 -1.59 1.08
CA SER A 91 13.98 -2.70 1.57
C SER A 91 14.80 -3.66 2.43
N ASP A 92 14.15 -4.27 3.41
CA ASP A 92 14.69 -5.33 4.27
C ASP A 92 14.05 -6.70 3.98
N ILE A 93 13.27 -6.78 2.89
CA ILE A 93 12.55 -8.01 2.52
C ILE A 93 13.53 -8.96 1.81
N ASN A 94 13.74 -10.13 2.42
CA ASN A 94 14.64 -11.16 1.89
C ASN A 94 13.96 -12.16 0.95
N THR A 95 12.63 -12.19 0.90
CA THR A 95 11.89 -13.04 -0.04
C THR A 95 12.21 -12.62 -1.46
N ALA A 96 12.54 -13.58 -2.31
CA ALA A 96 12.78 -13.34 -3.73
C ALA A 96 11.48 -13.48 -4.53
N SER A 97 11.31 -12.62 -5.52
CA SER A 97 10.20 -12.65 -6.48
C SER A 97 10.65 -12.10 -7.83
N SER A 98 9.75 -12.13 -8.82
CA SER A 98 10.01 -11.68 -10.18
C SER A 98 8.87 -10.80 -10.66
N THR A 99 9.21 -9.72 -11.37
CA THR A 99 8.27 -8.84 -12.06
C THR A 99 8.99 -8.06 -13.16
N THR A 100 8.23 -7.47 -14.08
CA THR A 100 8.76 -6.56 -15.10
C THR A 100 7.99 -5.24 -15.02
N PHE A 101 8.72 -4.15 -14.99
CA PHE A 101 8.18 -2.80 -15.06
C PHE A 101 8.46 -2.21 -16.44
N GLU A 102 7.43 -1.78 -17.12
CA GLU A 102 7.53 -1.13 -18.42
C GLU A 102 6.72 0.15 -18.43
N ALA A 103 7.34 1.26 -18.89
CA ALA A 103 6.72 2.58 -19.01
C ALA A 103 5.96 3.04 -17.76
N ARG A 104 6.58 2.89 -16.56
CA ARG A 104 5.94 3.20 -15.27
C ARG A 104 6.70 4.27 -14.50
N ASN A 105 5.98 5.04 -13.70
CA ASN A 105 6.64 5.88 -12.70
C ASN A 105 7.11 5.02 -11.51
N VAL A 106 8.12 5.51 -10.81
CA VAL A 106 8.78 4.79 -9.72
C VAL A 106 7.83 4.45 -8.56
N LEU A 107 6.90 5.33 -8.21
CA LEU A 107 5.93 5.02 -7.16
C LEU A 107 5.04 3.85 -7.54
N ASN A 108 4.61 3.77 -8.80
CA ASN A 108 3.77 2.67 -9.29
C ASN A 108 4.56 1.36 -9.42
N CYS A 109 5.88 1.42 -9.66
CA CYS A 109 6.74 0.24 -9.54
C CYS A 109 6.76 -0.30 -8.11
N ILE A 110 6.76 0.59 -7.10
CA ILE A 110 6.84 0.20 -5.69
C ILE A 110 5.46 -0.19 -5.15
N ALA A 111 4.42 0.65 -5.40
CA ALA A 111 3.06 0.41 -4.90
C ALA A 111 2.00 1.13 -5.74
N GLY A 112 0.78 0.61 -5.74
CA GLY A 112 -0.39 1.27 -6.34
C GLY A 112 -0.89 0.65 -7.63
N GLU A 113 -0.09 -0.16 -8.30
CA GLU A 113 -0.48 -0.86 -9.53
C GLU A 113 -0.23 -2.36 -9.44
N GLN A 114 -0.90 -3.09 -10.33
CA GLN A 114 -0.68 -4.52 -10.50
C GLN A 114 0.78 -4.77 -10.91
N GLY A 115 1.40 -5.79 -10.32
CA GLY A 115 2.80 -6.13 -10.57
C GLY A 115 3.81 -5.29 -9.77
N SER A 116 3.35 -4.42 -8.86
CA SER A 116 4.25 -3.62 -8.01
C SER A 116 5.04 -4.48 -7.01
N LEU A 117 6.13 -3.91 -6.47
CA LEU A 117 6.91 -4.56 -5.44
C LEU A 117 6.05 -4.92 -4.23
N LEU A 118 5.20 -4.00 -3.77
CA LEU A 118 4.31 -4.24 -2.63
C LEU A 118 3.40 -5.46 -2.85
N GLN A 119 2.91 -5.65 -4.08
CA GLN A 119 2.04 -6.78 -4.39
C GLN A 119 2.78 -8.12 -4.35
N TYR A 120 4.00 -8.19 -4.89
CA TYR A 120 4.70 -9.47 -5.05
C TYR A 120 5.67 -9.81 -3.93
N TRP A 121 6.24 -8.81 -3.27
CA TRP A 121 7.12 -9.00 -2.11
C TRP A 121 6.40 -8.82 -0.79
N GLY A 122 5.22 -8.17 -0.79
CA GLY A 122 4.50 -7.78 0.41
C GLY A 122 5.20 -6.65 1.17
N GLY A 123 4.86 -6.52 2.45
CA GLY A 123 5.50 -5.57 3.34
C GLY A 123 4.71 -4.30 3.59
N GLU A 124 5.37 -3.32 4.18
CA GLU A 124 4.78 -2.06 4.65
C GLU A 124 5.65 -0.88 4.24
N ILE A 125 5.02 0.17 3.70
CA ILE A 125 5.75 1.35 3.23
C ILE A 125 6.03 2.30 4.39
N LYS A 126 7.30 2.71 4.54
CA LYS A 126 7.72 3.81 5.41
C LYS A 126 8.27 4.96 4.58
N ARG A 127 7.74 6.15 4.82
CA ARG A 127 8.18 7.39 4.18
C ARG A 127 9.01 8.20 5.19
N GLU A 128 10.19 8.61 4.77
CA GLU A 128 11.10 9.48 5.52
C GLU A 128 11.49 10.65 4.59
N PRO A 129 12.02 11.78 5.09
CA PRO A 129 12.27 12.95 4.26
C PRO A 129 13.07 12.70 2.97
N PHE A 130 14.05 11.79 3.03
CA PHE A 130 14.97 11.47 1.94
C PHE A 130 15.05 9.97 1.62
N LYS A 131 14.09 9.17 2.13
CA LYS A 131 14.09 7.73 1.94
C LYS A 131 12.66 7.19 1.85
N LEU A 132 12.43 6.29 0.91
CA LEU A 132 11.24 5.46 0.80
C LEU A 132 11.63 4.00 1.04
N SER A 133 11.05 3.41 2.06
CA SER A 133 11.36 2.03 2.44
C SER A 133 10.16 1.13 2.23
N LEU A 134 10.39 -0.05 1.68
CA LEU A 134 9.46 -1.18 1.70
C LEU A 134 10.00 -2.20 2.71
N LEU A 135 9.39 -2.22 3.89
CA LEU A 135 9.83 -3.01 5.03
C LEU A 135 8.98 -4.26 5.17
N ARG A 136 9.60 -5.36 5.59
CA ARG A 136 8.87 -6.56 5.98
C ARG A 136 7.84 -6.25 7.06
N ARG A 137 8.23 -5.40 8.02
CA ARG A 137 7.39 -4.96 9.13
C ARG A 137 7.80 -3.55 9.56
N ARG A 138 6.84 -2.63 9.65
CA ARG A 138 7.07 -1.28 10.13
C ARG A 138 6.73 -1.11 11.60
N GLY A 139 5.59 -1.66 12.00
CA GLY A 139 5.06 -1.55 13.35
C GLY A 139 5.65 -2.57 14.31
N ARG A 140 5.40 -2.36 15.60
CA ARG A 140 5.76 -3.26 16.71
C ARG A 140 4.57 -4.18 17.04
N ASP A 141 4.86 -5.39 17.49
CA ASP A 141 3.82 -6.32 17.89
C ASP A 141 3.45 -6.14 19.38
N ASN A 142 2.14 -6.26 19.66
CA ASN A 142 1.60 -6.26 21.01
C ASN A 142 2.08 -5.10 21.88
N VAL A 143 2.04 -3.88 21.32
CA VAL A 143 2.49 -2.67 22.04
C VAL A 143 1.60 -2.31 23.24
N GLY A 144 0.42 -2.91 23.32
CA GLY A 144 -0.50 -2.74 24.44
C GLY A 144 -1.67 -3.71 24.38
N THR A 145 -2.42 -3.77 25.47
CA THR A 145 -3.67 -4.53 25.58
C THR A 145 -4.81 -3.56 25.79
N VAL A 146 -5.85 -3.65 24.97
CA VAL A 146 -7.08 -2.86 25.09
C VAL A 146 -8.15 -3.75 25.72
N ARG A 147 -8.71 -3.36 26.89
CA ARG A 147 -9.67 -4.16 27.61
C ARG A 147 -11.06 -3.54 27.58
N TYR A 148 -12.06 -4.35 27.24
CA TYR A 148 -13.45 -3.93 27.32
C TYR A 148 -13.82 -3.54 28.77
N GLY A 149 -14.55 -2.42 28.93
CA GLY A 149 -14.99 -1.91 30.22
C GLY A 149 -13.93 -1.13 31.01
N LYS A 150 -12.69 -1.02 30.51
CA LYS A 150 -11.64 -0.20 31.13
C LYS A 150 -11.08 0.86 30.17
N ASP A 151 -10.61 0.45 29.02
CA ASP A 151 -9.88 1.30 28.08
C ASP A 151 -10.68 1.52 26.79
N LEU A 152 -11.67 0.65 26.55
CA LEU A 152 -12.49 0.64 25.34
C LEU A 152 -13.83 1.28 25.61
N LYS A 153 -14.09 2.41 24.99
CA LYS A 153 -15.38 3.11 25.03
C LYS A 153 -16.36 2.51 24.03
N GLY A 154 -15.87 2.16 22.86
CA GLY A 154 -16.66 1.53 21.78
C GLY A 154 -15.84 0.61 20.91
N LEU A 155 -16.47 -0.47 20.47
CA LEU A 155 -15.93 -1.41 19.49
C LEU A 155 -16.98 -1.64 18.41
N THR A 156 -16.65 -1.27 17.18
CA THR A 156 -17.47 -1.58 16.02
C THR A 156 -16.70 -2.55 15.12
N ILE A 157 -17.29 -3.71 14.85
CA ILE A 157 -16.75 -4.70 13.93
C ILE A 157 -17.69 -4.78 12.73
N LYS A 158 -17.18 -4.44 11.55
CA LYS A 158 -17.90 -4.57 10.29
C LYS A 158 -17.33 -5.72 9.48
N PHE A 159 -18.19 -6.65 9.09
CA PHE A 159 -17.87 -7.72 8.15
C PHE A 159 -18.47 -7.36 6.79
N ASP A 160 -17.63 -7.27 5.77
CA ASP A 160 -18.06 -7.03 4.39
C ASP A 160 -17.87 -8.31 3.56
N TRP A 161 -18.98 -8.86 3.09
CA TRP A 161 -19.07 -10.10 2.32
C TRP A 161 -19.19 -9.86 0.81
N GLN A 162 -19.34 -8.62 0.37
CA GLN A 162 -19.67 -8.28 -1.03
C GLN A 162 -18.56 -8.62 -2.02
N SER A 163 -17.31 -8.64 -1.55
CA SER A 163 -16.14 -8.85 -2.40
C SER A 163 -15.51 -10.23 -2.27
N ILE A 164 -16.21 -11.19 -1.65
CA ILE A 164 -15.68 -12.54 -1.49
C ILE A 164 -15.68 -13.28 -2.83
N VAL A 165 -14.56 -13.92 -3.12
CA VAL A 165 -14.39 -14.84 -4.25
C VAL A 165 -13.97 -16.19 -3.71
N THR A 166 -14.76 -17.24 -3.91
CA THR A 166 -14.42 -18.59 -3.47
C THR A 166 -14.08 -19.53 -4.64
N LYS A 167 -14.38 -19.11 -5.87
CA LYS A 167 -14.05 -19.85 -7.09
C LYS A 167 -13.64 -18.89 -8.19
N VAL A 168 -12.47 -19.12 -8.77
CA VAL A 168 -11.96 -18.35 -9.91
C VAL A 168 -12.10 -19.17 -11.18
N LEU A 169 -12.63 -18.56 -12.21
CA LEU A 169 -12.70 -19.06 -13.57
C LEU A 169 -11.68 -18.26 -14.41
N PRO A 170 -10.44 -18.76 -14.59
CA PRO A 170 -9.41 -17.99 -15.25
C PRO A 170 -9.59 -17.98 -16.76
N PHE A 171 -9.32 -16.82 -17.36
CA PHE A 171 -9.23 -16.69 -18.80
C PHE A 171 -8.12 -15.70 -19.18
N ALA A 172 -7.65 -15.77 -20.42
CA ALA A 172 -6.72 -14.82 -20.97
C ALA A 172 -7.04 -14.55 -22.45
N GLU A 173 -6.69 -13.35 -22.90
CA GLU A 173 -6.70 -12.98 -24.31
C GLU A 173 -5.28 -12.89 -24.80
N LEU A 174 -4.91 -13.79 -25.69
CA LEU A 174 -3.57 -13.86 -26.29
C LEU A 174 -3.65 -13.30 -27.72
N GLN A 175 -2.67 -12.50 -28.10
CA GLN A 175 -2.54 -12.07 -29.49
C GLN A 175 -2.05 -13.25 -30.33
N SER A 176 -2.87 -13.69 -31.26
CA SER A 176 -2.58 -14.83 -32.14
C SER A 176 -2.47 -14.35 -33.58
N GLY A 177 -1.23 -14.31 -34.08
CA GLY A 177 -0.96 -14.08 -35.50
C GLY A 177 -0.60 -12.64 -35.90
N ALA A 178 -0.08 -12.50 -37.12
CA ALA A 178 0.34 -11.23 -37.73
C ALA A 178 -0.83 -10.25 -38.04
N ASP A 179 -2.02 -10.73 -37.96
CA ASP A 179 -3.28 -10.02 -38.31
C ASP A 179 -3.95 -9.37 -37.10
N GLY A 180 -3.35 -9.44 -35.90
CA GLY A 180 -3.89 -8.79 -34.69
C GLY A 180 -5.17 -9.45 -34.14
N THR A 181 -5.50 -10.66 -34.55
CA THR A 181 -6.62 -11.40 -33.98
C THR A 181 -6.28 -11.88 -32.57
N SER A 182 -7.14 -11.57 -31.59
CA SER A 182 -6.99 -12.06 -30.22
C SER A 182 -7.77 -13.38 -30.06
N GLN A 183 -7.14 -14.35 -29.44
CA GLN A 183 -7.78 -15.60 -29.05
C GLN A 183 -7.99 -15.63 -27.54
N ARG A 184 -9.22 -15.89 -27.12
CA ARG A 184 -9.52 -16.08 -25.70
C ARG A 184 -9.33 -17.55 -25.34
N ILE A 185 -8.54 -17.79 -24.31
CA ILE A 185 -8.31 -19.12 -23.72
C ILE A 185 -8.90 -19.16 -22.32
N TYR A 186 -9.34 -20.35 -21.90
CA TYR A 186 -9.90 -20.59 -20.57
C TYR A 186 -9.08 -21.65 -19.86
N GLY A 187 -8.80 -21.41 -18.59
CA GLY A 187 -8.09 -22.35 -17.73
C GLY A 187 -9.05 -23.15 -16.84
N ASN A 188 -8.45 -24.00 -16.02
CA ASN A 188 -9.18 -24.81 -15.03
C ASN A 188 -9.65 -23.92 -13.87
N ALA A 189 -10.87 -24.18 -13.39
CA ALA A 189 -11.40 -23.48 -12.22
C ALA A 189 -10.52 -23.71 -10.98
N VAL A 190 -10.16 -22.62 -10.29
CA VAL A 190 -9.42 -22.64 -9.02
C VAL A 190 -10.42 -22.40 -7.88
N LYS A 191 -10.42 -23.26 -6.88
CA LYS A 191 -11.30 -23.19 -5.72
C LYS A 191 -10.48 -22.81 -4.48
N SER A 192 -11.05 -21.94 -3.63
CA SER A 192 -10.52 -21.67 -2.32
C SER A 192 -10.66 -22.88 -1.39
N GLU A 193 -9.75 -23.05 -0.46
CA GLU A 193 -9.87 -24.04 0.63
C GLU A 193 -11.06 -23.76 1.55
N TYR A 194 -11.55 -22.51 1.58
CA TYR A 194 -12.68 -22.10 2.40
C TYR A 194 -14.03 -22.22 1.69
N ILE A 195 -14.09 -22.67 0.44
CA ILE A 195 -15.32 -22.72 -0.37
C ILE A 195 -16.48 -23.43 0.34
N SER A 196 -16.19 -24.50 1.10
CA SER A 196 -17.19 -25.27 1.85
C SER A 196 -17.68 -24.59 3.13
N LYS A 197 -17.03 -23.51 3.58
CA LYS A 197 -17.43 -22.74 4.76
C LYS A 197 -18.51 -21.70 4.46
N TYR A 198 -18.83 -21.50 3.18
CA TYR A 198 -19.81 -20.52 2.73
C TYR A 198 -21.11 -21.21 2.31
N PRO A 199 -22.27 -20.54 2.47
CA PRO A 199 -23.56 -21.09 2.09
C PRO A 199 -23.73 -21.21 0.57
N ASP A 200 -22.91 -20.48 -0.21
CA ASP A 200 -22.93 -20.49 -1.67
C ASP A 200 -21.52 -20.36 -2.25
N VAL A 201 -21.39 -20.63 -3.55
CA VAL A 201 -20.14 -20.52 -4.31
C VAL A 201 -20.07 -19.14 -4.97
N TYR A 202 -19.18 -18.29 -4.49
CA TYR A 202 -18.93 -16.98 -5.08
C TYR A 202 -17.91 -17.13 -6.22
N ALA A 203 -18.42 -17.37 -7.43
CA ALA A 203 -17.59 -17.59 -8.60
C ALA A 203 -17.38 -16.29 -9.39
N GLN A 204 -16.14 -16.06 -9.85
CA GLN A 204 -15.80 -14.90 -10.66
C GLN A 204 -14.88 -15.30 -11.82
N TYR A 205 -15.12 -14.73 -13.01
CA TYR A 205 -14.16 -14.76 -14.11
C TYR A 205 -13.04 -13.75 -13.85
N ILE A 206 -11.79 -14.22 -13.92
CA ILE A 206 -10.60 -13.38 -13.74
C ILE A 206 -9.76 -13.46 -15.01
N GLN A 207 -9.50 -12.31 -15.58
CA GLN A 207 -8.59 -12.17 -16.71
C GLN A 207 -7.14 -12.15 -16.21
N PHE A 208 -6.33 -13.00 -16.81
CA PHE A 208 -4.88 -13.00 -16.65
C PHE A 208 -4.23 -12.53 -17.95
N THR A 209 -3.09 -11.86 -17.83
CA THR A 209 -2.41 -11.21 -18.96
C THR A 209 -1.06 -11.82 -19.27
N GLU A 210 -0.52 -11.50 -20.44
CA GLU A 210 0.83 -11.93 -20.85
C GLU A 210 1.91 -11.42 -19.90
N ASP A 211 1.74 -10.23 -19.31
CA ASP A 211 2.65 -9.65 -18.31
C ASP A 211 2.79 -10.52 -17.05
N GLN A 212 1.74 -11.30 -16.75
CA GLN A 212 1.75 -12.28 -15.66
C GLN A 212 2.39 -13.62 -16.07
N GLY A 213 2.95 -13.71 -17.28
CA GLY A 213 3.60 -14.89 -17.81
C GLY A 213 2.65 -15.89 -18.47
N VAL A 214 1.43 -15.45 -18.85
CA VAL A 214 0.46 -16.31 -19.55
C VAL A 214 0.77 -16.31 -21.04
N LYS A 215 1.06 -17.50 -21.58
CA LYS A 215 1.35 -17.72 -23.01
C LYS A 215 0.48 -18.80 -23.63
N ASP A 216 -0.11 -19.64 -22.80
CA ASP A 216 -0.93 -20.79 -23.16
C ASP A 216 -1.80 -21.25 -21.98
N ILE A 217 -2.61 -22.26 -22.17
CA ILE A 217 -3.50 -22.80 -21.12
C ILE A 217 -2.68 -23.36 -19.92
N ALA A 218 -1.52 -23.93 -20.15
CA ALA A 218 -0.68 -24.51 -19.08
C ALA A 218 -0.12 -23.41 -18.16
N SER A 219 0.42 -22.34 -18.74
CA SER A 219 0.90 -21.16 -18.00
C SER A 219 -0.25 -20.41 -17.32
N LEU A 220 -1.42 -20.29 -17.97
CA LEU A 220 -2.63 -19.72 -17.36
C LEU A 220 -3.01 -20.50 -16.09
N ASN A 221 -3.09 -21.84 -16.17
CA ASN A 221 -3.40 -22.66 -15.01
C ASN A 221 -2.36 -22.53 -13.89
N LYS A 222 -1.07 -22.45 -14.24
CA LYS A 222 0.03 -22.26 -13.28
C LYS A 222 -0.07 -20.92 -12.55
N VAL A 223 -0.40 -19.84 -13.26
CA VAL A 223 -0.57 -18.52 -12.64
C VAL A 223 -1.85 -18.49 -11.81
N ALA A 224 -2.97 -18.96 -12.37
CA ALA A 224 -4.26 -18.98 -11.69
C ALA A 224 -4.25 -19.80 -10.39
N SER A 225 -3.50 -20.90 -10.31
CA SER A 225 -3.39 -21.71 -9.09
C SER A 225 -2.87 -20.94 -7.88
N LYS A 226 -2.14 -19.84 -8.11
CA LYS A 226 -1.61 -18.95 -7.07
C LYS A 226 -2.58 -17.84 -6.65
N TYR A 227 -3.79 -17.80 -7.18
CA TYR A 227 -4.72 -16.69 -6.96
C TYR A 227 -4.95 -16.42 -5.48
N PHE A 228 -5.38 -17.40 -4.70
CA PHE A 228 -5.71 -17.23 -3.29
C PHE A 228 -4.49 -17.17 -2.36
N THR A 229 -3.33 -17.67 -2.80
CA THR A 229 -2.14 -17.77 -1.96
C THR A 229 -1.16 -16.62 -2.14
N THR A 230 -1.01 -16.13 -3.36
CA THR A 230 0.04 -15.17 -3.72
C THR A 230 -0.51 -13.90 -4.37
N LEU A 231 -1.43 -14.03 -5.32
CA LEU A 231 -1.90 -12.87 -6.10
C LEU A 231 -2.92 -12.04 -5.33
N TYR A 232 -3.90 -12.71 -4.72
CA TYR A 232 -4.98 -12.05 -3.96
C TYR A 232 -5.24 -12.80 -2.65
N PRO A 233 -4.26 -12.85 -1.73
CA PRO A 233 -4.43 -13.53 -0.46
C PRO A 233 -5.55 -12.87 0.36
N GLY A 234 -6.45 -13.70 0.88
CA GLY A 234 -7.61 -13.23 1.65
C GLY A 234 -8.82 -12.76 0.84
N SER A 235 -8.78 -12.83 -0.51
CA SER A 235 -9.96 -12.55 -1.35
C SER A 235 -11.12 -13.52 -1.12
N ASP A 236 -10.84 -14.66 -0.52
CA ASP A 236 -11.79 -15.70 -0.13
C ASP A 236 -12.31 -15.55 1.32
N LYS A 237 -12.03 -14.43 1.95
CA LYS A 237 -12.46 -14.11 3.32
C LYS A 237 -13.24 -12.80 3.35
N PRO A 238 -14.18 -12.63 4.29
CA PRO A 238 -14.83 -11.34 4.49
C PRO A 238 -13.77 -10.26 4.84
N LYS A 239 -13.95 -9.06 4.30
CA LYS A 239 -13.18 -7.92 4.76
C LYS A 239 -13.71 -7.52 6.14
N VAL A 240 -12.82 -7.50 7.12
CA VAL A 240 -13.14 -7.09 8.48
C VAL A 240 -12.56 -5.72 8.73
N SER A 241 -13.45 -4.78 9.08
CA SER A 241 -13.06 -3.45 9.55
C SER A 241 -13.37 -3.37 11.05
N ILE A 242 -12.38 -3.00 11.85
CA ILE A 242 -12.50 -2.86 13.29
C ILE A 242 -12.23 -1.40 13.62
N GLU A 243 -13.21 -0.76 14.24
CA GLU A 243 -13.11 0.61 14.74
C GLU A 243 -13.17 0.60 16.25
N LEU A 244 -12.13 1.13 16.88
CA LEU A 244 -11.97 1.19 18.32
C LEU A 244 -12.05 2.64 18.78
N GLU A 245 -12.96 2.94 19.70
CA GLU A 245 -12.98 4.20 20.42
C GLU A 245 -12.37 4.00 21.81
N ILE A 246 -11.19 4.61 22.02
CA ILE A 246 -10.44 4.51 23.27
C ILE A 246 -10.67 5.78 24.08
N GLU A 247 -11.05 5.65 25.34
CA GLU A 247 -11.23 6.79 26.24
C GLU A 247 -9.87 7.31 26.71
N LYS A 248 -9.67 8.64 26.56
CA LYS A 248 -8.50 9.31 27.13
C LYS A 248 -8.75 9.56 28.62
N LEU A 249 -8.26 8.72 29.49
CA LEU A 249 -8.20 8.97 30.93
C LEU A 249 -7.02 9.93 31.19
N THR A 250 -7.33 11.21 31.44
CA THR A 250 -6.30 12.26 31.50
C THR A 250 -5.66 12.46 32.88
N ASP A 251 -6.28 12.02 34.01
CA ASP A 251 -5.92 12.54 35.34
C ASP A 251 -5.78 11.51 36.48
N SER A 252 -5.55 10.22 36.21
CA SER A 252 -5.35 9.24 37.29
C SER A 252 -3.93 8.64 37.28
N GLU A 253 -3.51 8.03 38.39
CA GLU A 253 -2.24 7.27 38.44
C GLU A 253 -2.19 6.13 37.42
N GLU A 254 -3.33 5.61 37.03
CA GLU A 254 -3.53 4.72 35.89
C GLU A 254 -3.12 5.37 34.56
N ALA A 255 -3.16 6.70 34.45
CA ALA A 255 -2.66 7.46 33.29
C ALA A 255 -1.17 7.23 33.02
N LYS A 256 -0.38 6.73 33.95
CA LYS A 256 1.04 6.36 33.71
C LYS A 256 1.18 5.08 32.87
N GLU A 257 0.26 4.13 33.00
CA GLU A 257 0.17 3.00 32.05
C GLU A 257 -0.33 3.47 30.69
N PHE A 258 -1.30 4.40 30.67
CA PHE A 258 -1.78 5.05 29.47
C PHE A 258 -0.76 5.98 28.80
N ALA A 259 0.19 6.55 29.52
CA ALA A 259 1.30 7.28 28.93
C ALA A 259 2.18 6.37 28.04
N LYS A 260 2.26 5.09 28.36
CA LYS A 260 2.86 4.09 27.44
C LYS A 260 2.02 3.90 26.18
N MET A 261 0.69 4.02 26.28
CA MET A 261 -0.22 3.95 25.14
C MET A 261 -0.18 5.17 24.23
N ARG A 262 0.44 6.29 24.61
CA ARG A 262 0.64 7.46 23.74
C ARG A 262 1.70 7.27 22.66
N ASN A 263 2.51 6.21 22.75
CA ASN A 263 3.63 5.95 21.84
C ASN A 263 3.28 4.89 20.79
N TYR A 264 2.06 4.94 20.22
CA TYR A 264 1.67 4.06 19.13
C TYR A 264 2.04 4.67 17.78
N ASN A 265 2.65 3.86 16.95
CA ASN A 265 2.94 4.20 15.57
C ASN A 265 1.99 3.47 14.62
N LEU A 266 1.89 3.97 13.40
CA LEU A 266 1.23 3.25 12.31
C LEU A 266 1.79 1.83 12.21
N PHE A 267 0.89 0.84 12.02
CA PHE A 267 1.18 -0.59 11.94
C PHE A 267 1.56 -1.28 13.27
N ASP A 268 1.56 -0.59 14.41
CA ASP A 268 1.64 -1.26 15.71
C ASP A 268 0.39 -2.12 15.93
N THR A 269 0.55 -3.30 16.54
CA THR A 269 -0.56 -4.20 16.87
C THR A 269 -0.86 -4.22 18.35
N PHE A 270 -2.13 -4.48 18.68
CA PHE A 270 -2.65 -4.58 20.04
C PHE A 270 -3.31 -5.94 20.25
N THR A 271 -3.30 -6.39 21.49
CA THR A 271 -4.20 -7.46 21.95
C THR A 271 -5.52 -6.82 22.42
N VAL A 272 -6.65 -7.31 21.94
CA VAL A 272 -8.00 -6.88 22.31
C VAL A 272 -8.68 -7.98 23.10
#